data_2246e5f5abce84ffcb1c963684e84208
#
_entry.id   2246e5f5abce84ffcb1c963684e84208
#
_cell.length_a   1.000
_cell.length_b   1.000
_cell.length_c   1.000
_cell.angle_alpha   90.00
_cell.angle_beta   90.00
_cell.angle_gamma   90.00
#
_symmetry.space_group_name_H-M   'P 1'
#
loop_
_entity.id
_entity.type
_entity.pdbx_description
1 polymer ?
#
loop_
_entity_poly.entity_id
_entity_poly.type
_entity_poly.pdbx_seq_one_letter_code
_entity_poly.pdbx_strand_id
1 'polypeptide(L)'
;LRHLLIEEGGLVDLDQFRSLWNMREDEITSLIDSTFKMVDIAQIPIQFGDYMVSKETCDAVDQSILDCMRVWHELNPRSEGAVLDAFKKKLSAQHELMLVDSRFSELVKAGVINIKSGIVSLSKFQSTIEANQSEFQMLIEAAIRQYGLKIPSLGDLKANDSLKHANLESMLWSLVKSGRLHAFGKQRFVSSETLRDLAKSVISLSMKMPEFSIVDVKKHIGIGRNLTVELMEYFDLIRFTARKGNFRTVIDHELPEKLPKDK
;
A
#
# COMPACT_ATOMS: atom_id res chain seq x y z
N LEU A 1 4.22 -22.78 -40.72
CA LEU A 1 4.23 -22.42 -39.32
C LEU A 1 5.32 -21.37 -39.04
N ARG A 2 6.60 -21.64 -39.37
CA ARG A 2 7.70 -20.70 -39.13
C ARG A 2 7.46 -19.32 -39.75
N HIS A 3 7.00 -19.26 -40.98
CA HIS A 3 6.70 -18.01 -41.69
C HIS A 3 5.65 -17.18 -40.96
N LEU A 4 4.54 -17.80 -40.52
CA LEU A 4 3.49 -17.16 -39.78
C LEU A 4 3.97 -16.59 -38.44
N LEU A 5 4.84 -17.33 -37.74
CA LEU A 5 5.33 -16.94 -36.42
C LEU A 5 6.39 -15.82 -36.46
N ILE A 6 7.27 -15.83 -37.47
CA ILE A 6 8.44 -14.95 -37.54
C ILE A 6 8.21 -13.78 -38.49
N GLU A 7 7.78 -14.05 -39.70
CA GLU A 7 7.70 -13.03 -40.75
C GLU A 7 6.39 -12.25 -40.69
N GLU A 8 5.30 -12.89 -40.30
CA GLU A 8 4.01 -12.22 -40.09
C GLU A 8 3.77 -11.78 -38.64
N GLY A 9 4.62 -12.26 -37.68
CA GLY A 9 4.54 -11.89 -36.26
C GLY A 9 3.22 -12.27 -35.61
N GLY A 10 2.51 -13.25 -36.16
CA GLY A 10 1.14 -13.60 -35.80
C GLY A 10 1.03 -14.55 -34.62
N LEU A 11 -0.16 -14.52 -34.03
CA LEU A 11 -0.64 -15.56 -33.12
C LEU A 11 -1.22 -16.70 -33.96
N VAL A 12 -0.68 -17.90 -33.85
CA VAL A 12 -1.12 -19.06 -34.64
C VAL A 12 -1.97 -19.97 -33.75
N ASP A 13 -3.22 -20.14 -34.11
CA ASP A 13 -4.12 -21.17 -33.56
C ASP A 13 -3.73 -22.53 -34.16
N LEU A 14 -3.18 -23.42 -33.35
CA LEU A 14 -2.68 -24.71 -33.78
C LEU A 14 -3.79 -25.65 -34.23
N ASP A 15 -4.96 -25.61 -33.62
CA ASP A 15 -6.11 -26.40 -34.00
C ASP A 15 -6.65 -25.96 -35.36
N GLN A 16 -6.77 -24.65 -35.57
CA GLN A 16 -7.16 -24.11 -36.87
C GLN A 16 -6.10 -24.41 -37.93
N PHE A 17 -4.81 -24.23 -37.60
CA PHE A 17 -3.71 -24.55 -38.50
C PHE A 17 -3.73 -26.03 -38.92
N ARG A 18 -3.88 -26.94 -37.92
CA ARG A 18 -3.98 -28.38 -38.17
C ARG A 18 -5.14 -28.72 -39.11
N SER A 19 -6.31 -28.11 -38.83
CA SER A 19 -7.52 -28.32 -39.64
C SER A 19 -7.38 -27.83 -41.07
N LEU A 20 -6.84 -26.64 -41.26
CA LEU A 20 -6.64 -26.04 -42.58
C LEU A 20 -5.66 -26.84 -43.47
N TRP A 21 -4.65 -27.43 -42.85
CA TRP A 21 -3.62 -28.23 -43.55
C TRP A 21 -3.88 -29.73 -43.50
N ASN A 22 -5.04 -30.17 -42.99
CA ASN A 22 -5.47 -31.56 -42.83
C ASN A 22 -4.37 -32.44 -42.22
N MET A 23 -3.70 -31.94 -41.17
CA MET A 23 -2.61 -32.62 -40.48
C MET A 23 -3.11 -33.51 -39.37
N ARG A 24 -2.42 -34.66 -39.16
CA ARG A 24 -2.63 -35.53 -38.03
C ARG A 24 -1.95 -34.92 -36.78
N GLU A 25 -2.32 -35.41 -35.59
CA GLU A 25 -1.81 -34.92 -34.32
C GLU A 25 -0.30 -35.19 -34.15
N ASP A 26 0.20 -36.33 -34.67
CA ASP A 26 1.62 -36.66 -34.69
C ASP A 26 2.44 -35.77 -35.66
N GLU A 27 1.83 -35.39 -36.76
CA GLU A 27 2.46 -34.49 -37.74
C GLU A 27 2.59 -33.07 -37.23
N ILE A 28 1.56 -32.52 -36.58
CA ILE A 28 1.65 -31.17 -35.99
C ILE A 28 2.64 -31.15 -34.84
N THR A 29 2.64 -32.18 -33.98
CA THR A 29 3.61 -32.28 -32.88
C THR A 29 5.04 -32.30 -33.40
N SER A 30 5.33 -33.09 -34.44
CA SER A 30 6.62 -33.12 -35.06
C SER A 30 7.02 -31.78 -35.69
N LEU A 31 6.07 -31.08 -36.30
CA LEU A 31 6.29 -29.75 -36.88
C LEU A 31 6.59 -28.73 -35.80
N ILE A 32 5.87 -28.75 -34.66
CA ILE A 32 6.12 -27.91 -33.52
C ILE A 32 7.52 -28.14 -32.96
N ASP A 33 7.91 -29.40 -32.72
CA ASP A 33 9.22 -29.77 -32.19
C ASP A 33 10.36 -29.31 -33.11
N SER A 34 10.17 -29.47 -34.43
CA SER A 34 11.16 -29.00 -35.42
C SER A 34 11.28 -27.49 -35.46
N THR A 35 10.16 -26.78 -35.26
CA THR A 35 10.12 -25.31 -35.22
C THR A 35 10.80 -24.77 -33.97
N PHE A 36 10.58 -25.41 -32.80
CA PHE A 36 11.26 -25.06 -31.55
C PHE A 36 12.78 -25.20 -31.57
N LYS A 37 13.27 -26.17 -32.31
CA LYS A 37 14.73 -26.36 -32.47
C LYS A 37 15.40 -25.29 -33.34
N MET A 38 14.64 -24.58 -34.16
CA MET A 38 15.15 -23.61 -35.13
C MET A 38 14.94 -22.14 -34.70
N VAL A 39 14.06 -21.87 -33.76
CA VAL A 39 13.65 -20.52 -33.41
C VAL A 39 13.36 -20.43 -31.90
N ASP A 40 13.76 -19.34 -31.29
CA ASP A 40 13.44 -19.01 -29.89
C ASP A 40 11.96 -18.67 -29.79
N ILE A 41 11.11 -19.68 -29.62
CA ILE A 41 9.65 -19.53 -29.54
C ILE A 41 9.23 -19.61 -28.05
N ALA A 42 8.55 -18.59 -27.57
CA ALA A 42 7.86 -18.69 -26.30
C ALA A 42 6.57 -19.49 -26.49
N GLN A 43 6.49 -20.64 -25.82
CA GLN A 43 5.22 -21.32 -25.64
C GLN A 43 4.44 -20.50 -24.60
N ILE A 44 3.38 -19.82 -25.04
CA ILE A 44 2.46 -19.17 -24.12
C ILE A 44 1.36 -20.18 -23.84
N PRO A 45 1.23 -20.68 -22.60
CA PRO A 45 0.03 -21.40 -22.20
C PRO A 45 -1.13 -20.39 -22.16
N ILE A 46 -1.81 -20.22 -23.28
CA ILE A 46 -3.04 -19.46 -23.33
C ILE A 46 -4.14 -20.41 -22.86
N GLN A 47 -4.93 -19.98 -21.89
CA GLN A 47 -5.94 -20.79 -21.18
C GLN A 47 -7.09 -21.33 -22.08
N PHE A 48 -7.10 -20.98 -23.38
CA PHE A 48 -8.19 -21.27 -24.32
C PHE A 48 -7.71 -21.79 -25.66
N GLY A 49 -6.87 -22.82 -25.69
CA GLY A 49 -6.42 -23.48 -26.90
C GLY A 49 -4.91 -23.51 -27.09
N ASP A 50 -4.45 -24.28 -28.07
CA ASP A 50 -3.04 -24.43 -28.38
C ASP A 50 -2.58 -23.34 -29.36
N TYR A 51 -2.25 -22.16 -28.81
CA TYR A 51 -1.74 -21.04 -29.59
C TYR A 51 -0.22 -20.97 -29.51
N MET A 52 0.40 -20.61 -30.63
CA MET A 52 1.83 -20.31 -30.70
C MET A 52 2.05 -18.87 -31.12
N VAL A 53 3.09 -18.26 -30.53
CA VAL A 53 3.53 -16.90 -30.84
C VAL A 53 5.05 -16.83 -30.66
N SER A 54 5.73 -15.99 -31.44
CA SER A 54 7.16 -15.78 -31.25
C SER A 54 7.45 -14.99 -29.97
N LYS A 55 8.60 -15.24 -29.35
CA LYS A 55 9.06 -14.46 -28.20
C LYS A 55 9.19 -12.98 -28.54
N GLU A 56 9.65 -12.67 -29.73
CA GLU A 56 9.79 -11.31 -30.25
C GLU A 56 8.44 -10.58 -30.29
N THR A 57 7.38 -11.24 -30.72
CA THR A 57 6.01 -10.70 -30.70
C THR A 57 5.54 -10.47 -29.28
N CYS A 58 5.81 -11.40 -28.34
CA CYS A 58 5.50 -11.20 -26.93
C CYS A 58 6.20 -9.97 -26.35
N ASP A 59 7.51 -9.86 -26.60
CA ASP A 59 8.32 -8.74 -26.11
C ASP A 59 7.85 -7.40 -26.71
N ALA A 60 7.44 -7.39 -27.98
CA ALA A 60 6.85 -6.21 -28.62
C ALA A 60 5.52 -5.79 -28.01
N VAL A 61 4.65 -6.75 -27.67
CA VAL A 61 3.39 -6.48 -26.96
C VAL A 61 3.65 -5.97 -25.56
N ASP A 62 4.58 -6.59 -24.82
CA ASP A 62 4.97 -6.12 -23.49
C ASP A 62 5.48 -4.67 -23.53
N GLN A 63 6.35 -4.37 -24.49
CA GLN A 63 6.87 -3.01 -24.66
C GLN A 63 5.73 -2.02 -24.97
N SER A 64 4.80 -2.41 -25.85
CA SER A 64 3.62 -1.59 -26.18
C SER A 64 2.74 -1.31 -24.95
N ILE A 65 2.52 -2.32 -24.09
CA ILE A 65 1.80 -2.17 -22.83
C ILE A 65 2.53 -1.18 -21.93
N LEU A 66 3.82 -1.38 -21.70
CA LEU A 66 4.62 -0.56 -20.79
C LEU A 66 4.75 0.90 -21.26
N ASP A 67 4.99 1.11 -22.54
CA ASP A 67 5.11 2.47 -23.10
C ASP A 67 3.79 3.21 -23.04
N CYS A 68 2.69 2.54 -23.38
CA CYS A 68 1.37 3.11 -23.25
C CYS A 68 1.04 3.50 -21.81
N MET A 69 1.46 2.69 -20.82
CA MET A 69 1.30 2.99 -19.40
C MET A 69 2.19 4.14 -18.95
N ARG A 70 3.44 4.22 -19.39
CA ARG A 70 4.34 5.36 -19.09
C ARG A 70 3.74 6.67 -19.56
N VAL A 71 3.35 6.73 -20.84
CA VAL A 71 2.71 7.92 -21.41
C VAL A 71 1.44 8.29 -20.64
N TRP A 72 0.63 7.29 -20.28
CA TRP A 72 -0.60 7.54 -19.53
C TRP A 72 -0.31 8.16 -18.15
N HIS A 73 0.69 7.63 -17.41
CA HIS A 73 1.10 8.15 -16.11
C HIS A 73 1.69 9.56 -16.19
N GLU A 74 2.46 9.86 -17.23
CA GLU A 74 2.98 11.22 -17.48
C GLU A 74 1.86 12.23 -17.69
N LEU A 75 0.82 11.85 -18.43
CA LEU A 75 -0.34 12.70 -18.68
C LEU A 75 -1.30 12.79 -17.48
N ASN A 76 -1.28 11.80 -16.59
CA ASN A 76 -2.19 11.68 -15.45
C ASN A 76 -1.45 11.44 -14.12
N PRO A 77 -0.52 12.32 -13.72
CA PRO A 77 0.35 12.07 -12.54
C PRO A 77 -0.42 12.04 -11.22
N ARG A 78 -1.67 12.54 -11.21
CA ARG A 78 -2.53 12.55 -10.02
C ARG A 78 -3.49 11.36 -9.94
N SER A 79 -3.49 10.44 -10.89
CA SER A 79 -4.34 9.25 -10.89
C SER A 79 -3.59 8.03 -10.36
N GLU A 80 -4.29 7.13 -9.70
CA GLU A 80 -3.72 5.86 -9.20
C GLU A 80 -3.38 4.88 -10.33
N GLY A 81 -3.99 5.03 -11.50
CA GLY A 81 -3.80 4.18 -12.68
C GLY A 81 -4.90 4.38 -13.72
N ALA A 82 -4.81 3.63 -14.81
CA ALA A 82 -5.77 3.64 -15.90
C ALA A 82 -6.86 2.58 -15.73
N VAL A 83 -8.04 2.79 -16.30
CA VAL A 83 -9.10 1.75 -16.34
C VAL A 83 -8.65 0.62 -17.27
N LEU A 84 -8.54 -0.60 -16.74
CA LEU A 84 -7.97 -1.77 -17.41
C LEU A 84 -8.66 -2.07 -18.75
N ASP A 85 -10.01 -2.11 -18.78
CA ASP A 85 -10.75 -2.46 -19.98
C ASP A 85 -10.58 -1.43 -21.10
N ALA A 86 -10.57 -0.13 -20.76
CA ALA A 86 -10.30 0.92 -21.72
C ALA A 86 -8.87 0.83 -22.27
N PHE A 87 -7.94 0.46 -21.44
CA PHE A 87 -6.54 0.29 -21.78
C PHE A 87 -6.33 -0.90 -22.72
N LYS A 88 -6.92 -2.06 -22.40
CA LYS A 88 -6.90 -3.27 -23.24
C LYS A 88 -7.55 -2.99 -24.61
N LYS A 89 -8.69 -2.29 -24.63
CA LYS A 89 -9.36 -1.91 -25.89
C LYS A 89 -8.47 -1.03 -26.77
N LYS A 90 -7.69 -0.12 -26.17
CA LYS A 90 -6.75 0.70 -26.93
C LYS A 90 -5.64 -0.13 -27.56
N LEU A 91 -5.09 -1.10 -26.82
CA LEU A 91 -4.02 -1.98 -27.29
C LEU A 91 -4.51 -3.01 -28.30
N SER A 92 -5.77 -3.46 -28.20
CA SER A 92 -6.38 -4.41 -29.16
C SER A 92 -6.60 -3.81 -30.55
N ALA A 93 -6.42 -2.52 -30.73
CA ALA A 93 -6.38 -1.90 -32.05
C ALA A 93 -5.08 -2.23 -32.84
N GLN A 94 -4.03 -2.66 -32.16
CA GLN A 94 -2.72 -2.95 -32.74
C GLN A 94 -2.28 -4.42 -32.55
N HIS A 95 -2.86 -5.11 -31.57
CA HIS A 95 -2.49 -6.48 -31.18
C HIS A 95 -3.75 -7.31 -30.94
N GLU A 96 -3.64 -8.62 -31.14
CA GLU A 96 -4.69 -9.58 -30.81
C GLU A 96 -5.08 -9.49 -29.32
N LEU A 97 -6.38 -9.30 -29.03
CA LEU A 97 -6.86 -9.11 -27.64
C LEU A 97 -6.45 -10.27 -26.72
N MET A 98 -6.48 -11.50 -27.22
CA MET A 98 -6.10 -12.69 -26.45
C MET A 98 -4.62 -12.65 -26.05
N LEU A 99 -3.74 -12.19 -26.96
CA LEU A 99 -2.32 -12.01 -26.67
C LEU A 99 -2.12 -10.88 -25.65
N VAL A 100 -2.82 -9.76 -25.81
CA VAL A 100 -2.80 -8.64 -24.84
C VAL A 100 -3.18 -9.13 -23.45
N ASP A 101 -4.28 -9.90 -23.32
CA ASP A 101 -4.74 -10.44 -22.03
C ASP A 101 -3.72 -11.39 -21.38
N SER A 102 -3.12 -12.27 -22.17
CA SER A 102 -2.06 -13.16 -21.71
C SER A 102 -0.85 -12.36 -21.19
N ARG A 103 -0.39 -11.36 -21.94
CA ARG A 103 0.77 -10.54 -21.57
C ARG A 103 0.51 -9.70 -20.33
N PHE A 104 -0.71 -9.14 -20.16
CA PHE A 104 -1.11 -8.49 -18.91
C PHE A 104 -0.97 -9.44 -17.72
N SER A 105 -1.46 -10.67 -17.84
CA SER A 105 -1.38 -11.67 -16.78
C SER A 105 0.07 -12.00 -16.39
N GLU A 106 0.94 -12.17 -17.38
CA GLU A 106 2.37 -12.43 -17.14
C GLU A 106 3.09 -11.23 -16.51
N LEU A 107 2.83 -10.01 -16.96
CA LEU A 107 3.41 -8.79 -16.37
C LEU A 107 2.94 -8.56 -14.92
N VAL A 108 1.71 -8.97 -14.57
CA VAL A 108 1.23 -8.97 -13.18
C VAL A 108 1.98 -10.01 -12.35
N LYS A 109 2.13 -11.25 -12.84
CA LYS A 109 2.89 -12.31 -12.16
C LYS A 109 4.35 -11.91 -11.95
N ALA A 110 4.94 -11.26 -12.95
CA ALA A 110 6.30 -10.72 -12.86
C ALA A 110 6.44 -9.51 -11.92
N GLY A 111 5.33 -8.99 -11.39
CA GLY A 111 5.34 -7.82 -10.50
C GLY A 111 5.71 -6.50 -11.19
N VAL A 112 5.61 -6.44 -12.51
CA VAL A 112 5.93 -5.23 -13.30
C VAL A 112 4.76 -4.24 -13.30
N ILE A 113 3.54 -4.77 -13.33
CA ILE A 113 2.30 -3.99 -13.24
C ILE A 113 1.43 -4.48 -12.08
N ASN A 114 0.60 -3.60 -11.56
CA ASN A 114 -0.39 -3.90 -10.53
C ASN A 114 -1.80 -3.68 -11.09
N ILE A 115 -2.72 -4.56 -10.71
CA ILE A 115 -4.16 -4.41 -11.00
C ILE A 115 -4.91 -4.42 -9.67
N LYS A 116 -5.65 -3.34 -9.37
CA LYS A 116 -6.52 -3.23 -8.19
C LYS A 116 -7.87 -2.68 -8.61
N SER A 117 -8.95 -3.39 -8.30
CA SER A 117 -10.33 -2.92 -8.57
C SER A 117 -10.57 -2.45 -10.01
N GLY A 118 -9.97 -3.12 -11.00
CA GLY A 118 -10.08 -2.74 -12.42
C GLY A 118 -9.22 -1.56 -12.86
N ILE A 119 -8.33 -1.08 -11.98
CA ILE A 119 -7.33 -0.05 -12.29
C ILE A 119 -5.96 -0.71 -12.46
N VAL A 120 -5.27 -0.38 -13.55
CA VAL A 120 -3.91 -0.87 -13.85
C VAL A 120 -2.89 0.24 -13.72
N SER A 121 -1.74 -0.07 -13.11
CA SER A 121 -0.60 0.86 -12.95
C SER A 121 0.73 0.14 -13.02
N LEU A 122 1.80 0.85 -13.37
CA LEU A 122 3.17 0.34 -13.21
C LEU A 122 3.47 0.15 -11.72
N SER A 123 4.12 -0.96 -11.34
CA SER A 123 4.41 -1.27 -9.93
C SER A 123 5.30 -0.23 -9.23
N LYS A 124 6.15 0.45 -9.99
CA LYS A 124 7.02 1.52 -9.50
C LYS A 124 6.38 2.92 -9.58
N PHE A 125 5.15 3.01 -10.12
CA PHE A 125 4.47 4.29 -10.21
C PHE A 125 3.84 4.65 -8.86
N GLN A 126 4.11 5.87 -8.43
CA GLN A 126 3.46 6.48 -7.28
C GLN A 126 2.80 7.77 -7.74
N SER A 127 1.49 7.89 -7.56
CA SER A 127 0.79 9.11 -7.93
C SER A 127 1.27 10.30 -7.10
N THR A 128 1.25 11.50 -7.67
CA THR A 128 1.59 12.72 -6.92
C THR A 128 0.64 12.94 -5.74
N ILE A 129 -0.57 12.42 -5.80
CA ILE A 129 -1.52 12.45 -4.68
C ILE A 129 -1.01 11.58 -3.53
N GLU A 130 -0.60 10.34 -3.81
CA GLU A 130 -0.06 9.42 -2.79
C GLU A 130 1.26 9.93 -2.22
N ALA A 131 2.15 10.43 -3.07
CA ALA A 131 3.41 11.03 -2.63
C ALA A 131 3.17 12.22 -1.69
N ASN A 132 2.29 13.15 -2.08
CA ASN A 132 1.93 14.31 -1.27
C ASN A 132 1.23 13.92 0.04
N GLN A 133 0.37 12.88 0.01
CA GLN A 133 -0.27 12.37 1.23
C GLN A 133 0.75 11.75 2.18
N SER A 134 1.69 10.97 1.67
CA SER A 134 2.75 10.36 2.46
C SER A 134 3.67 11.41 3.09
N GLU A 135 4.07 12.42 2.32
CA GLU A 135 4.88 13.54 2.81
C GLU A 135 4.13 14.33 3.90
N PHE A 136 2.85 14.62 3.68
CA PHE A 136 2.05 15.33 4.67
C PHE A 136 1.82 14.51 5.95
N GLN A 137 1.67 13.18 5.86
CA GLN A 137 1.64 12.30 7.03
C GLN A 137 2.94 12.39 7.85
N MET A 138 4.10 12.37 7.18
CA MET A 138 5.40 12.55 7.86
C MET A 138 5.51 13.91 8.53
N LEU A 139 4.99 14.97 7.91
CA LEU A 139 4.96 16.32 8.51
C LEU A 139 4.06 16.34 9.76
N ILE A 140 2.90 15.71 9.74
CA ILE A 140 2.02 15.58 10.91
C ILE A 140 2.75 14.89 12.07
N GLU A 141 3.38 13.75 11.81
CA GLU A 141 4.09 13.00 12.85
C GLU A 141 5.27 13.79 13.42
N ALA A 142 6.06 14.43 12.56
CA ALA A 142 7.16 15.28 12.99
C ALA A 142 6.68 16.45 13.85
N ALA A 143 5.59 17.12 13.46
CA ALA A 143 5.00 18.19 14.24
C ALA A 143 4.52 17.68 15.61
N ILE A 144 3.81 16.54 15.68
CA ILE A 144 3.33 15.97 16.94
C ILE A 144 4.51 15.60 17.87
N ARG A 145 5.61 15.05 17.33
CA ARG A 145 6.83 14.78 18.12
C ARG A 145 7.44 16.07 18.70
N GLN A 146 7.44 17.18 17.94
CA GLN A 146 7.95 18.46 18.45
C GLN A 146 7.16 19.03 19.63
N TYR A 147 5.86 18.73 19.75
CA TYR A 147 5.10 19.13 20.92
C TYR A 147 5.52 18.40 22.21
N GLY A 148 6.10 17.19 22.09
CA GLY A 148 6.55 16.40 23.25
C GLY A 148 5.45 16.24 24.30
N LEU A 149 5.74 16.61 25.54
CA LEU A 149 4.79 16.50 26.66
C LEU A 149 3.64 17.54 26.63
N LYS A 150 3.67 18.53 25.74
CA LYS A 150 2.58 19.50 25.56
C LYS A 150 1.44 18.99 24.69
N ILE A 151 1.28 17.72 24.54
CA ILE A 151 0.36 16.97 23.67
C ILE A 151 -0.72 17.85 23.04
N PRO A 152 -0.67 18.08 21.71
CA PRO A 152 -1.55 19.02 21.03
C PRO A 152 -2.99 18.49 20.93
N SER A 153 -3.95 19.39 21.00
CA SER A 153 -5.31 19.14 20.57
C SER A 153 -5.46 19.30 19.06
N LEU A 154 -6.59 18.85 18.48
CA LEU A 154 -6.92 19.12 17.07
C LEU A 154 -6.90 20.63 16.77
N GLY A 155 -7.36 21.46 17.73
CA GLY A 155 -7.31 22.92 17.59
C GLY A 155 -5.88 23.48 17.48
N ASP A 156 -4.97 22.96 18.31
CA ASP A 156 -3.56 23.36 18.27
C ASP A 156 -2.91 22.96 16.93
N LEU A 157 -3.23 21.76 16.40
CA LEU A 157 -2.71 21.30 15.13
C LEU A 157 -3.29 22.08 13.94
N LYS A 158 -4.59 22.46 13.99
CA LYS A 158 -5.20 23.34 12.97
C LYS A 158 -4.63 24.76 12.99
N ALA A 159 -4.15 25.22 14.13
CA ALA A 159 -3.50 26.53 14.27
C ALA A 159 -2.05 26.54 13.80
N ASN A 160 -1.43 25.37 13.59
CA ASN A 160 -0.06 25.26 13.09
C ASN A 160 -0.01 25.53 11.58
N ASP A 161 0.71 26.57 11.17
CA ASP A 161 0.82 26.99 9.77
C ASP A 161 1.36 25.89 8.85
N SER A 162 2.28 25.06 9.32
CA SER A 162 2.85 23.93 8.56
C SER A 162 1.86 22.79 8.31
N LEU A 163 0.76 22.73 9.05
CA LEU A 163 -0.27 21.71 8.98
C LEU A 163 -1.60 22.20 8.38
N LYS A 164 -1.63 23.42 7.82
CA LYS A 164 -2.81 23.99 7.17
C LYS A 164 -3.16 23.19 5.91
N HIS A 165 -3.97 22.16 6.05
CA HIS A 165 -4.44 21.32 4.97
C HIS A 165 -5.92 20.94 5.17
N ALA A 166 -6.70 20.95 4.09
CA ALA A 166 -8.14 20.67 4.15
C ALA A 166 -8.46 19.26 4.75
N ASN A 167 -7.56 18.30 4.56
CA ASN A 167 -7.75 16.92 4.99
C ASN A 167 -6.98 16.56 6.29
N LEU A 168 -6.47 17.55 7.05
CA LEU A 168 -5.68 17.29 8.25
C LEU A 168 -6.38 16.34 9.22
N GLU A 169 -7.64 16.59 9.53
CA GLU A 169 -8.41 15.80 10.50
C GLU A 169 -8.60 14.34 10.04
N SER A 170 -8.96 14.12 8.79
CA SER A 170 -9.10 12.77 8.24
C SER A 170 -7.76 12.01 8.23
N MET A 171 -6.66 12.70 7.97
CA MET A 171 -5.32 12.10 8.01
C MET A 171 -4.87 11.75 9.43
N LEU A 172 -5.15 12.60 10.42
CA LEU A 172 -4.89 12.30 11.82
C LEU A 172 -5.63 11.02 12.25
N TRP A 173 -6.90 10.88 11.91
CA TRP A 173 -7.67 9.67 12.23
C TRP A 173 -7.19 8.44 11.45
N SER A 174 -6.70 8.60 10.22
CA SER A 174 -6.05 7.52 9.47
C SER A 174 -4.77 7.03 10.16
N LEU A 175 -3.95 7.96 10.68
CA LEU A 175 -2.74 7.63 11.44
C LEU A 175 -3.07 6.95 12.78
N VAL A 176 -4.15 7.35 13.45
CA VAL A 176 -4.64 6.67 14.65
C VAL A 176 -5.13 5.25 14.32
N LYS A 177 -5.90 5.08 13.25
CA LYS A 177 -6.40 3.78 12.81
C LYS A 177 -5.27 2.81 12.42
N SER A 178 -4.18 3.32 11.86
CA SER A 178 -2.98 2.52 11.53
C SER A 178 -2.05 2.27 12.73
N GLY A 179 -2.36 2.79 13.92
CA GLY A 179 -1.55 2.64 15.14
C GLY A 179 -0.28 3.50 15.19
N ARG A 180 -0.10 4.42 14.24
CA ARG A 180 1.04 5.36 14.20
C ARG A 180 0.89 6.50 15.20
N LEU A 181 -0.34 6.90 15.49
CA LEU A 181 -0.69 7.87 16.53
C LEU A 181 -1.71 7.27 17.49
N HIS A 182 -1.81 7.90 18.65
CA HIS A 182 -2.88 7.64 19.62
C HIS A 182 -3.70 8.90 19.85
N ALA A 183 -5.00 8.73 20.09
CA ALA A 183 -5.90 9.84 20.38
C ALA A 183 -6.62 9.62 21.71
N PHE A 184 -6.74 10.67 22.53
CA PHE A 184 -7.46 10.62 23.79
C PHE A 184 -8.05 11.99 24.19
N GLY A 185 -8.88 11.99 25.22
CA GLY A 185 -9.50 13.19 25.75
C GLY A 185 -10.29 13.98 24.71
N LYS A 186 -10.12 15.31 24.70
CA LYS A 186 -10.74 16.22 23.74
C LYS A 186 -9.95 16.29 22.44
N GLN A 187 -9.86 15.17 21.71
CA GLN A 187 -9.13 15.07 20.44
C GLN A 187 -7.66 15.52 20.54
N ARG A 188 -6.93 14.99 21.51
CA ARG A 188 -5.47 15.13 21.60
C ARG A 188 -4.79 14.00 20.89
N PHE A 189 -3.71 14.32 20.17
CA PHE A 189 -2.95 13.37 19.40
C PHE A 189 -1.52 13.26 19.93
N VAL A 190 -1.03 12.02 20.06
CA VAL A 190 0.30 11.73 20.62
C VAL A 190 0.97 10.60 19.86
N SER A 191 2.29 10.65 19.72
CA SER A 191 3.07 9.55 19.15
C SER A 191 3.15 8.36 20.12
N SER A 192 3.39 7.16 19.59
CA SER A 192 3.61 5.97 20.41
C SER A 192 4.83 6.14 21.34
N GLU A 193 5.86 6.86 20.88
CA GLU A 193 7.05 7.15 21.68
C GLU A 193 6.71 8.00 22.92
N THR A 194 6.07 9.14 22.70
CA THR A 194 5.66 10.02 23.82
C THR A 194 4.72 9.31 24.78
N LEU A 195 3.78 8.51 24.26
CA LEU A 195 2.86 7.74 25.11
C LEU A 195 3.60 6.69 25.94
N ARG A 196 4.61 6.04 25.36
CA ARG A 196 5.50 5.09 26.05
C ARG A 196 6.25 5.75 27.19
N ASP A 197 6.80 6.93 26.97
CA ASP A 197 7.55 7.67 28.00
C ASP A 197 6.63 8.14 29.13
N LEU A 198 5.41 8.55 28.81
CA LEU A 198 4.39 8.86 29.82
C LEU A 198 4.01 7.63 30.65
N ALA A 199 3.83 6.48 30.00
CA ALA A 199 3.54 5.22 30.71
C ALA A 199 4.70 4.81 31.62
N LYS A 200 5.95 4.88 31.15
CA LYS A 200 7.15 4.63 31.98
C LYS A 200 7.24 5.56 33.18
N SER A 201 6.88 6.83 32.99
CA SER A 201 6.84 7.80 34.09
C SER A 201 5.80 7.43 35.15
N VAL A 202 4.61 6.98 34.72
CA VAL A 202 3.56 6.52 35.66
C VAL A 202 3.99 5.23 36.39
N ILE A 203 4.66 4.29 35.70
CA ILE A 203 5.23 3.10 36.33
C ILE A 203 6.28 3.51 37.38
N SER A 204 7.18 4.42 37.05
CA SER A 204 8.19 4.93 38.00
C SER A 204 7.57 5.58 39.24
N LEU A 205 6.44 6.27 39.08
CA LEU A 205 5.67 6.81 40.18
C LEU A 205 5.06 5.69 41.03
N SER A 206 4.44 4.67 40.41
CA SER A 206 3.80 3.56 41.12
C SER A 206 4.78 2.71 41.94
N MET A 207 6.05 2.61 41.54
CA MET A 207 7.09 1.96 42.32
C MET A 207 7.40 2.68 43.64
N LYS A 208 7.24 4.01 43.65
CA LYS A 208 7.43 4.84 44.86
C LYS A 208 6.15 4.94 45.68
N MET A 209 5.01 4.93 45.01
CA MET A 209 3.68 5.14 45.58
C MET A 209 2.70 4.20 44.86
N PRO A 210 2.41 3.00 45.40
CA PRO A 210 1.55 2.02 44.73
C PRO A 210 0.16 2.52 44.39
N GLU A 211 -0.44 3.37 45.26
CA GLU A 211 -1.66 4.09 44.99
C GLU A 211 -1.36 5.58 44.85
N PHE A 212 -1.69 6.18 43.73
CA PHE A 212 -1.40 7.58 43.41
C PHE A 212 -2.63 8.32 42.88
N SER A 213 -2.69 9.62 43.12
CA SER A 213 -3.74 10.50 42.64
C SER A 213 -3.33 11.26 41.37
N ILE A 214 -4.32 11.95 40.74
CA ILE A 214 -4.06 12.88 39.61
C ILE A 214 -3.03 13.97 39.99
N VAL A 215 -3.04 14.41 41.26
CA VAL A 215 -2.12 15.47 41.74
C VAL A 215 -0.70 14.92 41.76
N ASP A 216 -0.51 13.68 42.17
CA ASP A 216 0.79 13.04 42.24
C ASP A 216 1.38 12.83 40.84
N VAL A 217 0.56 12.36 39.88
CA VAL A 217 0.96 12.22 38.47
C VAL A 217 1.34 13.58 37.85
N LYS A 218 0.50 14.62 38.11
CA LYS A 218 0.80 15.98 37.65
C LYS A 218 2.17 16.47 38.14
N LYS A 219 2.45 16.28 39.43
CA LYS A 219 3.74 16.69 40.04
C LYS A 219 4.91 15.89 39.46
N HIS A 220 4.72 14.59 39.25
CA HIS A 220 5.77 13.70 38.81
C HIS A 220 6.13 13.94 37.33
N ILE A 221 5.14 14.10 36.45
CA ILE A 221 5.35 14.28 35.00
C ILE A 221 5.57 15.75 34.63
N GLY A 222 5.00 16.69 35.39
CA GLY A 222 5.11 18.13 35.12
C GLY A 222 4.17 18.66 34.07
N ILE A 223 3.07 17.96 33.76
CA ILE A 223 2.06 18.38 32.77
C ILE A 223 0.88 19.08 33.40
N GLY A 224 0.08 19.82 32.59
CA GLY A 224 -1.10 20.54 33.08
C GLY A 224 -2.19 19.64 33.64
N ARG A 225 -3.01 20.15 34.63
CA ARG A 225 -4.05 19.35 35.30
C ARG A 225 -5.04 18.71 34.32
N ASN A 226 -5.56 19.47 33.34
CA ASN A 226 -6.55 18.97 32.42
C ASN A 226 -5.96 17.83 31.56
N LEU A 227 -4.73 18.01 31.04
CA LEU A 227 -4.03 16.99 30.29
C LEU A 227 -3.76 15.75 31.14
N THR A 228 -3.40 15.92 32.44
CA THR A 228 -3.20 14.78 33.35
C THR A 228 -4.49 13.98 33.54
N VAL A 229 -5.65 14.67 33.69
CA VAL A 229 -6.95 13.98 33.81
C VAL A 229 -7.24 13.18 32.52
N GLU A 230 -7.18 13.83 31.37
CA GLU A 230 -7.44 13.18 30.05
C GLU A 230 -6.52 11.98 29.80
N LEU A 231 -5.24 12.12 30.12
CA LEU A 231 -4.25 11.03 30.00
C LEU A 231 -4.58 9.84 30.92
N MET A 232 -4.90 10.12 32.18
CA MET A 232 -5.20 9.07 33.15
C MET A 232 -6.54 8.37 32.88
N GLU A 233 -7.54 9.08 32.36
CA GLU A 233 -8.77 8.48 31.85
C GLU A 233 -8.52 7.56 30.64
N TYR A 234 -7.61 7.97 29.74
CA TYR A 234 -7.17 7.11 28.64
C TYR A 234 -6.44 5.86 29.14
N PHE A 235 -5.54 6.00 30.11
CA PHE A 235 -4.83 4.86 30.71
C PHE A 235 -5.79 3.91 31.45
N ASP A 236 -6.83 4.43 32.10
CA ASP A 236 -7.90 3.61 32.69
C ASP A 236 -8.68 2.86 31.58
N LEU A 237 -9.00 3.53 30.45
CA LEU A 237 -9.73 2.95 29.33
C LEU A 237 -8.96 1.79 28.66
N ILE A 238 -7.66 1.94 28.46
CA ILE A 238 -6.81 0.88 27.86
C ILE A 238 -6.35 -0.16 28.88
N ARG A 239 -6.86 -0.10 30.12
CA ARG A 239 -6.53 -1.01 31.22
C ARG A 239 -5.05 -1.03 31.61
N PHE A 240 -4.35 0.08 31.42
CA PHE A 240 -3.02 0.27 31.95
C PHE A 240 -3.08 0.60 33.43
N THR A 241 -4.05 1.42 33.84
CA THR A 241 -4.32 1.73 35.25
C THR A 241 -5.74 1.33 35.64
N ALA A 242 -5.93 1.09 36.93
CA ALA A 242 -7.24 0.87 37.52
C ALA A 242 -7.56 1.99 38.52
N ARG A 243 -8.75 2.59 38.39
CA ARG A 243 -9.25 3.67 39.30
C ARG A 243 -10.01 3.08 40.46
N LYS A 244 -9.69 3.53 41.66
CA LYS A 244 -10.45 3.26 42.91
C LYS A 244 -10.67 4.57 43.64
N GLY A 245 -11.85 5.15 43.48
CA GLY A 245 -12.17 6.48 44.03
C GLY A 245 -11.30 7.58 43.41
N ASN A 246 -10.49 8.24 44.25
CA ASN A 246 -9.57 9.31 43.85
C ASN A 246 -8.15 8.78 43.47
N PHE A 247 -7.89 7.50 43.73
CA PHE A 247 -6.59 6.89 43.54
C PHE A 247 -6.60 5.94 42.33
N ARG A 248 -5.41 5.61 41.84
CA ARG A 248 -5.15 4.66 40.75
C ARG A 248 -3.98 3.77 41.11
N THR A 249 -3.97 2.58 40.51
CA THR A 249 -2.87 1.64 40.56
C THR A 249 -2.50 1.22 39.13
N VAL A 250 -1.23 0.94 38.85
CA VAL A 250 -0.82 0.35 37.58
C VAL A 250 -1.15 -1.14 37.61
N ILE A 251 -1.78 -1.64 36.54
CA ILE A 251 -2.17 -3.04 36.39
C ILE A 251 -1.44 -3.76 35.24
N ASP A 252 -0.95 -3.02 34.23
CA ASP A 252 -0.18 -3.55 33.12
C ASP A 252 1.19 -2.87 33.02
N HIS A 253 2.19 -3.42 33.71
CA HIS A 253 3.56 -2.89 33.68
C HIS A 253 4.27 -3.07 32.33
N GLU A 254 3.71 -3.90 31.44
CA GLU A 254 4.33 -4.21 30.13
C GLU A 254 3.80 -3.30 29.00
N LEU A 255 2.82 -2.44 29.26
CA LEU A 255 2.25 -1.55 28.23
C LEU A 255 3.32 -0.80 27.43
N PRO A 256 4.40 -0.23 28.02
CA PRO A 256 5.42 0.48 27.25
C PRO A 256 6.08 -0.38 26.17
N GLU A 257 6.23 -1.69 26.40
CA GLU A 257 6.84 -2.62 25.44
C GLU A 257 5.84 -3.09 24.35
N LYS A 258 4.54 -3.03 24.64
CA LYS A 258 3.46 -3.41 23.72
C LYS A 258 3.12 -2.30 22.73
N LEU A 259 3.48 -1.05 23.03
CA LEU A 259 3.23 0.08 22.13
C LEU A 259 4.14 -0.01 20.90
N PRO A 260 3.61 0.28 19.69
CA PRO A 260 4.41 0.25 18.47
C PRO A 260 5.68 1.09 18.59
N LYS A 261 6.81 0.54 18.12
CA LYS A 261 8.05 1.31 18.00
C LYS A 261 7.94 2.15 16.73
N ASP A 262 8.20 3.43 16.84
CA ASP A 262 8.29 4.32 15.68
C ASP A 262 9.41 3.79 14.75
N LYS A 263 9.09 3.62 13.46
CA LYS A 263 10.04 3.18 12.44
C LYS A 263 10.86 4.36 11.94
#